data_c934f7f2e6ed658b067a5f9559025b4f
#
_entry.id   c934f7f2e6ed658b067a5f9559025b4f
#
_cell.length_a   1.000
_cell.length_b   1.000
_cell.length_c   1.000
_cell.angle_alpha   90.00
_cell.angle_beta   90.00
_cell.angle_gamma   90.00
#
_symmetry.space_group_name_H-M   'P 1'
#
loop_
_entity.id
_entity.type
_entity.pdbx_description
1 polymer ?
#
loop_
_entity_poly.entity_id
_entity_poly.type
_entity_poly.pdbx_seq_one_letter_code
_entity_poly.pdbx_strand_id
1 'polypeptide(L)'
;MDICKLSKFSHVYEKNGKTMIYHSLNMLVEDISGVPYYEANRTLEIVEQSKKDSLFMSGFIVDNEDTDNLLLEKYRSEIQAPYISTAYFFLTKNCNLACKYCFEKQSEVKNSLEGVMSYDTFIAGLDFFQRLIHTDPNRVEQRKTIIFYGGEPFHNKKLLFSAIDEIQKRKIQGLLPPQTKMLVVTNGTLMNDNDIEFLKNNDITITFSLDGDEHASINRVFVDGKTLE
;
A
#
# COMPACT_ATOMS: atom_id res chain seq x y z
N MET A 1 -42.10 -13.40 -3.48
CA MET A 1 -41.42 -13.60 -2.19
C MET A 1 -40.50 -14.77 -2.37
N ASP A 2 -39.19 -14.46 -2.45
CA ASP A 2 -38.16 -15.44 -2.79
C ASP A 2 -37.28 -15.71 -1.58
N ILE A 3 -37.03 -16.97 -1.30
CA ILE A 3 -36.07 -17.40 -0.30
C ILE A 3 -34.71 -17.56 -1.01
N CYS A 4 -33.76 -16.70 -0.69
CA CYS A 4 -32.46 -16.65 -1.32
C CYS A 4 -31.38 -17.15 -0.37
N LYS A 5 -30.49 -18.05 -0.83
CA LYS A 5 -29.37 -18.57 -0.05
C LYS A 5 -28.23 -17.56 -0.03
N LEU A 6 -27.66 -17.33 1.15
CA LEU A 6 -26.44 -16.52 1.26
C LEU A 6 -25.23 -17.27 0.69
N SER A 7 -24.34 -16.51 0.02
CA SER A 7 -22.99 -16.94 -0.24
C SER A 7 -22.31 -17.37 1.07
N LYS A 8 -21.46 -18.40 1.03
CA LYS A 8 -20.68 -18.81 2.22
C LYS A 8 -19.71 -17.72 2.70
N PHE A 9 -19.43 -16.73 1.85
CA PHE A 9 -18.58 -15.58 2.15
C PHE A 9 -19.37 -14.37 2.68
N SER A 10 -20.70 -14.46 2.74
CA SER A 10 -21.58 -13.41 3.25
C SER A 10 -21.84 -13.59 4.74
N HIS A 11 -21.76 -12.50 5.49
CA HIS A 11 -21.95 -12.43 6.93
C HIS A 11 -22.95 -11.34 7.26
N VAL A 12 -23.99 -11.68 8.01
CA VAL A 12 -25.01 -10.72 8.48
C VAL A 12 -24.66 -10.30 9.90
N TYR A 13 -24.78 -9.01 10.20
CA TYR A 13 -24.51 -8.45 11.52
C TYR A 13 -25.36 -7.20 11.79
N GLU A 14 -25.58 -6.92 13.06
CA GLU A 14 -26.29 -5.72 13.51
C GLU A 14 -25.31 -4.62 13.89
N LYS A 15 -25.59 -3.38 13.41
CA LYS A 15 -24.80 -2.20 13.77
C LYS A 15 -25.69 -0.96 13.80
N ASN A 16 -25.72 -0.27 14.95
CA ASN A 16 -26.46 0.98 15.13
C ASN A 16 -27.97 0.86 14.76
N GLY A 17 -28.61 -0.26 15.10
CA GLY A 17 -30.00 -0.53 14.77
C GLY A 17 -30.29 -0.85 13.30
N LYS A 18 -29.26 -1.10 12.52
CA LYS A 18 -29.36 -1.54 11.14
C LYS A 18 -28.83 -2.95 10.96
N THR A 19 -29.49 -3.73 10.10
CA THR A 19 -29.00 -5.04 9.68
C THR A 19 -28.14 -4.88 8.45
N MET A 20 -26.88 -5.27 8.56
CA MET A 20 -25.89 -5.15 7.50
C MET A 20 -25.46 -6.52 7.01
N ILE A 21 -25.12 -6.62 5.74
CA ILE A 21 -24.47 -7.80 5.16
C ILE A 21 -23.08 -7.42 4.64
N TYR A 22 -22.08 -8.26 4.93
CA TYR A 22 -20.70 -8.11 4.49
C TYR A 22 -20.27 -9.34 3.69
N HIS A 23 -19.61 -9.14 2.56
CA HIS A 23 -19.05 -10.22 1.76
C HIS A 23 -17.51 -10.23 1.87
N SER A 24 -16.94 -11.29 2.44
CA SER A 24 -15.52 -11.33 2.82
C SER A 24 -14.55 -11.41 1.65
N LEU A 25 -14.94 -11.89 0.48
CA LEU A 25 -14.08 -11.86 -0.72
C LEU A 25 -14.20 -10.54 -1.49
N ASN A 26 -15.42 -10.05 -1.73
CA ASN A 26 -15.64 -8.83 -2.50
C ASN A 26 -15.40 -7.55 -1.67
N MET A 27 -15.28 -7.69 -0.34
CA MET A 27 -15.13 -6.57 0.61
C MET A 27 -16.28 -5.55 0.54
N LEU A 28 -17.45 -6.00 0.09
CA LEU A 28 -18.65 -5.17 -0.03
C LEU A 28 -19.47 -5.24 1.25
N VAL A 29 -20.17 -4.14 1.54
CA VAL A 29 -21.13 -4.02 2.66
C VAL A 29 -22.39 -3.40 2.12
N GLU A 30 -23.56 -3.95 2.52
CA GLU A 30 -24.86 -3.40 2.14
C GLU A 30 -25.84 -3.40 3.32
N ASP A 31 -26.75 -2.42 3.34
CA ASP A 31 -27.83 -2.32 4.32
C ASP A 31 -28.99 -3.21 3.85
N ILE A 32 -29.33 -4.21 4.67
CA ILE A 32 -30.45 -5.14 4.45
C ILE A 32 -31.53 -5.00 5.54
N SER A 33 -31.58 -3.83 6.19
CA SER A 33 -32.60 -3.57 7.21
C SER A 33 -34.00 -3.78 6.64
N GLY A 34 -34.85 -4.50 7.39
CA GLY A 34 -36.19 -4.86 6.93
C GLY A 34 -36.27 -6.09 6.02
N VAL A 35 -35.13 -6.70 5.64
CA VAL A 35 -35.11 -8.00 4.97
C VAL A 35 -34.98 -9.11 6.01
N PRO A 36 -35.99 -10.02 6.16
CA PRO A 36 -35.90 -11.12 7.09
C PRO A 36 -34.70 -12.03 6.80
N TYR A 37 -33.90 -12.28 7.82
CA TYR A 37 -32.75 -13.18 7.78
C TYR A 37 -32.98 -14.39 8.69
N TYR A 38 -32.81 -15.59 8.15
CA TYR A 38 -32.92 -16.85 8.85
C TYR A 38 -31.54 -17.49 9.03
N GLU A 39 -30.98 -17.32 10.21
CA GLU A 39 -29.60 -17.74 10.52
C GLU A 39 -29.41 -19.26 10.38
N ALA A 40 -30.38 -20.07 10.81
CA ALA A 40 -30.29 -21.54 10.77
C ALA A 40 -30.05 -22.08 9.35
N ASN A 41 -30.64 -21.44 8.35
CA ASN A 41 -30.54 -21.86 6.95
C ASN A 41 -29.65 -20.94 6.13
N ARG A 42 -29.16 -19.85 6.70
CA ARG A 42 -28.42 -18.80 6.02
C ARG A 42 -29.16 -18.27 4.79
N THR A 43 -30.44 -17.89 4.97
CA THR A 43 -31.29 -17.40 3.89
C THR A 43 -31.87 -16.03 4.18
N LEU A 44 -32.12 -15.27 3.10
CA LEU A 44 -32.87 -14.01 3.13
C LEU A 44 -34.21 -14.20 2.45
N GLU A 45 -35.26 -13.58 2.99
CA GLU A 45 -36.59 -13.52 2.38
C GLU A 45 -36.75 -12.16 1.68
N ILE A 46 -36.69 -12.16 0.35
CA ILE A 46 -36.63 -10.93 -0.46
C ILE A 46 -37.93 -10.78 -1.24
N VAL A 47 -38.60 -9.64 -1.09
CA VAL A 47 -39.84 -9.31 -1.78
C VAL A 47 -39.58 -8.49 -3.06
N GLU A 48 -38.65 -7.55 -2.99
CA GLU A 48 -38.33 -6.66 -4.10
C GLU A 48 -37.34 -7.29 -5.07
N GLN A 49 -37.72 -7.41 -6.34
CA GLN A 49 -36.86 -7.98 -7.38
C GLN A 49 -35.56 -7.16 -7.55
N SER A 50 -35.68 -5.82 -7.52
CA SER A 50 -34.51 -4.92 -7.59
C SER A 50 -33.47 -5.17 -6.50
N LYS A 51 -33.93 -5.42 -5.27
CA LYS A 51 -33.06 -5.75 -4.13
C LYS A 51 -32.41 -7.11 -4.31
N LYS A 52 -33.17 -8.09 -4.79
CA LYS A 52 -32.65 -9.42 -5.11
C LYS A 52 -31.56 -9.35 -6.18
N ASP A 53 -31.79 -8.62 -7.27
CA ASP A 53 -30.84 -8.45 -8.36
C ASP A 53 -29.56 -7.76 -7.87
N SER A 54 -29.68 -6.72 -7.06
CA SER A 54 -28.55 -6.03 -6.45
C SER A 54 -27.69 -6.97 -5.59
N LEU A 55 -28.32 -7.71 -4.68
CA LEU A 55 -27.61 -8.64 -3.79
C LEU A 55 -27.00 -9.82 -4.56
N PHE A 56 -27.63 -10.27 -5.62
CA PHE A 56 -27.08 -11.31 -6.49
C PHE A 56 -25.88 -10.82 -7.30
N MET A 57 -25.98 -9.66 -7.95
CA MET A 57 -24.88 -9.05 -8.71
C MET A 57 -23.66 -8.72 -7.86
N SER A 58 -23.91 -8.37 -6.59
CA SER A 58 -22.84 -8.11 -5.61
C SER A 58 -22.30 -9.39 -4.94
N GLY A 59 -22.87 -10.56 -5.26
CA GLY A 59 -22.43 -11.87 -4.76
C GLY A 59 -22.86 -12.19 -3.34
N PHE A 60 -23.72 -11.38 -2.70
CA PHE A 60 -24.22 -11.66 -1.35
C PHE A 60 -25.11 -12.89 -1.27
N ILE A 61 -25.89 -13.14 -2.30
CA ILE A 61 -26.74 -14.33 -2.45
C ILE A 61 -26.34 -15.13 -3.68
N VAL A 62 -26.56 -16.43 -3.64
CA VAL A 62 -26.17 -17.38 -4.68
C VAL A 62 -27.30 -18.34 -5.03
N ASP A 63 -27.33 -18.81 -6.25
CA ASP A 63 -28.29 -19.82 -6.68
C ASP A 63 -27.93 -21.22 -6.18
N ASN A 64 -26.63 -21.50 -6.11
CA ASN A 64 -26.09 -22.78 -5.65
C ASN A 64 -24.66 -22.63 -5.09
N GLU A 65 -24.12 -23.70 -4.50
CA GLU A 65 -22.79 -23.71 -3.90
C GLU A 65 -21.65 -23.68 -4.93
N ASP A 66 -21.92 -24.07 -6.19
CA ASP A 66 -20.91 -24.04 -7.25
C ASP A 66 -20.53 -22.60 -7.61
N THR A 67 -21.45 -21.64 -7.49
CA THR A 67 -21.17 -20.21 -7.68
C THR A 67 -20.09 -19.72 -6.72
N ASP A 68 -20.18 -20.09 -5.45
CA ASP A 68 -19.17 -19.74 -4.45
C ASP A 68 -17.82 -20.41 -4.71
N ASN A 69 -17.83 -21.65 -5.20
CA ASN A 69 -16.60 -22.37 -5.54
C ASN A 69 -15.90 -21.75 -6.76
N LEU A 70 -16.65 -21.41 -7.80
CA LEU A 70 -16.14 -20.71 -8.97
C LEU A 70 -15.54 -19.34 -8.60
N LEU A 71 -16.22 -18.60 -7.73
CA LEU A 71 -15.70 -17.33 -7.22
C LEU A 71 -14.36 -17.53 -6.48
N LEU A 72 -14.30 -18.52 -5.61
CA LEU A 72 -13.07 -18.84 -4.86
C LEU A 72 -11.93 -19.27 -5.79
N GLU A 73 -12.20 -20.09 -6.80
CA GLU A 73 -11.18 -20.51 -7.79
C GLU A 73 -10.68 -19.32 -8.60
N LYS A 74 -11.57 -18.41 -9.00
CA LYS A 74 -11.18 -17.17 -9.67
C LYS A 74 -10.20 -16.36 -8.80
N TYR A 75 -10.54 -16.09 -7.54
CA TYR A 75 -9.65 -15.38 -6.62
C TYR A 75 -8.33 -16.13 -6.39
N ARG A 76 -8.37 -17.44 -6.25
CA ARG A 76 -7.14 -18.26 -6.12
C ARG A 76 -6.24 -18.14 -7.34
N SER A 77 -6.81 -18.18 -8.53
CA SER A 77 -6.03 -18.03 -9.77
C SER A 77 -5.41 -16.62 -9.90
N GLU A 78 -6.11 -15.60 -9.44
CA GLU A 78 -5.61 -14.21 -9.42
C GLU A 78 -4.50 -14.00 -8.37
N ILE A 79 -4.53 -14.74 -7.26
CA ILE A 79 -3.56 -14.64 -6.14
C ILE A 79 -2.36 -15.59 -6.33
N GLN A 80 -2.49 -16.64 -7.14
CA GLN A 80 -1.51 -17.74 -7.24
C GLN A 80 -0.11 -17.35 -7.71
N ALA A 81 0.06 -16.19 -8.34
CA ALA A 81 1.38 -15.66 -8.64
C ALA A 81 1.66 -14.46 -7.72
N PRO A 82 2.62 -14.55 -6.79
CA PRO A 82 3.02 -13.39 -5.99
C PRO A 82 3.48 -12.30 -6.95
N TYR A 83 2.67 -11.25 -7.06
CA TYR A 83 2.97 -10.12 -7.90
C TYR A 83 3.61 -9.02 -7.06
N ILE A 84 4.89 -8.78 -7.31
CA ILE A 84 5.63 -7.72 -6.64
C ILE A 84 5.70 -6.51 -7.57
N SER A 85 5.08 -5.41 -7.16
CA SER A 85 5.07 -4.16 -7.91
C SER A 85 5.88 -3.06 -7.23
N THR A 86 6.15 -3.20 -5.93
CA THR A 86 6.75 -2.12 -5.14
C THR A 86 7.90 -2.62 -4.29
N ALA A 87 9.02 -1.88 -4.31
CA ALA A 87 10.13 -2.06 -3.41
C ALA A 87 10.30 -0.82 -2.53
N TYR A 88 10.46 -1.01 -1.22
CA TYR A 88 10.84 0.03 -0.27
C TYR A 88 12.31 -0.13 0.10
N PHE A 89 13.10 0.93 -0.08
CA PHE A 89 14.48 1.00 0.37
C PHE A 89 14.58 1.96 1.54
N PHE A 90 14.84 1.43 2.72
CA PHE A 90 15.09 2.18 3.94
C PHE A 90 16.55 2.61 3.96
N LEU A 91 16.83 3.80 3.47
CA LEU A 91 18.21 4.27 3.26
C LEU A 91 18.97 4.51 4.56
N THR A 92 18.24 4.85 5.64
CA THR A 92 18.82 5.13 6.95
C THR A 92 17.74 5.11 8.03
N LYS A 93 18.11 4.78 9.27
CA LYS A 93 17.29 4.99 10.47
C LYS A 93 17.42 6.40 11.03
N ASN A 94 18.44 7.16 10.61
CA ASN A 94 18.67 8.51 11.11
C ASN A 94 17.61 9.47 10.60
N CYS A 95 17.16 10.35 11.47
CA CYS A 95 16.24 11.44 11.15
C CYS A 95 16.63 12.68 11.99
N ASN A 96 16.50 13.85 11.42
CA ASN A 96 16.69 15.11 12.12
C ASN A 96 15.44 15.57 12.90
N LEU A 97 14.31 14.85 12.74
CA LEU A 97 13.10 15.04 13.51
C LEU A 97 12.93 13.93 14.56
N ALA A 98 12.29 14.28 15.66
CA ALA A 98 11.89 13.40 16.77
C ALA A 98 10.37 13.44 16.95
N CYS A 99 9.62 13.15 15.88
CA CYS A 99 8.16 13.19 15.89
C CYS A 99 7.59 12.28 16.98
N LYS A 100 6.66 12.79 17.79
CA LYS A 100 6.12 12.08 18.97
C LYS A 100 5.37 10.77 18.59
N TYR A 101 4.86 10.69 17.38
CA TYR A 101 4.11 9.54 16.83
C TYR A 101 4.96 8.64 15.92
N CYS A 102 6.25 8.94 15.73
CA CYS A 102 7.09 8.18 14.82
C CYS A 102 7.20 6.71 15.27
N PHE A 103 6.86 5.78 14.36
CA PHE A 103 6.95 4.34 14.65
C PHE A 103 8.41 3.84 14.66
N GLU A 104 9.29 4.50 13.89
CA GLU A 104 10.74 4.37 14.02
C GLU A 104 11.17 5.12 15.27
N LYS A 105 10.87 4.56 16.45
CA LYS A 105 11.42 5.12 17.69
C LYS A 105 12.91 5.27 17.50
N GLN A 106 13.39 6.48 17.60
CA GLN A 106 14.81 6.76 17.58
C GLN A 106 15.41 6.00 18.78
N SER A 107 15.78 4.73 18.51
CA SER A 107 16.67 4.03 19.40
C SER A 107 17.91 4.91 19.53
N GLU A 108 18.50 4.99 20.70
CA GLU A 108 19.55 5.90 21.16
C GLU A 108 20.84 5.97 20.29
N VAL A 109 20.78 5.48 19.05
CA VAL A 109 21.88 5.43 18.08
C VAL A 109 21.95 6.77 17.34
N LYS A 110 22.23 7.83 18.07
CA LYS A 110 22.61 9.10 17.50
C LYS A 110 24.00 8.94 16.86
N ASN A 111 24.06 9.08 15.52
CA ASN A 111 25.31 9.17 14.76
C ASN A 111 26.17 7.90 14.62
N SER A 112 25.61 6.69 14.74
CA SER A 112 26.36 5.49 14.35
C SER A 112 26.13 5.17 12.88
N LEU A 113 27.10 4.52 12.23
CA LEU A 113 26.95 3.93 10.90
C LEU A 113 25.95 2.75 10.93
N GLU A 114 25.54 2.31 12.11
CA GLU A 114 24.49 1.32 12.30
C GLU A 114 23.14 1.89 11.82
N GLY A 115 22.46 1.15 10.95
CA GLY A 115 21.19 1.56 10.38
C GLY A 115 21.29 2.53 9.19
N VAL A 116 22.49 2.69 8.61
CA VAL A 116 22.71 3.37 7.34
C VAL A 116 22.94 2.32 6.26
N MET A 117 22.12 2.30 5.22
CA MET A 117 22.26 1.37 4.10
C MET A 117 23.53 1.71 3.30
N SER A 118 24.32 0.68 2.96
CA SER A 118 25.45 0.82 2.03
C SER A 118 24.98 0.72 0.59
N TYR A 119 25.82 1.19 -0.34
CA TYR A 119 25.57 1.03 -1.78
C TYR A 119 25.46 -0.45 -2.18
N ASP A 120 26.34 -1.31 -1.63
CA ASP A 120 26.32 -2.76 -1.95
C ASP A 120 25.02 -3.43 -1.46
N THR A 121 24.53 -3.03 -0.29
CA THR A 121 23.23 -3.51 0.23
C THR A 121 22.09 -3.05 -0.67
N PHE A 122 22.11 -1.81 -1.11
CA PHE A 122 21.13 -1.28 -2.06
C PHE A 122 21.15 -2.08 -3.37
N ILE A 123 22.33 -2.32 -3.95
CA ILE A 123 22.49 -3.09 -5.20
C ILE A 123 21.94 -4.50 -5.03
N ALA A 124 22.28 -5.19 -3.93
CA ALA A 124 21.76 -6.54 -3.65
C ALA A 124 20.23 -6.56 -3.58
N GLY A 125 19.63 -5.55 -2.91
CA GLY A 125 18.18 -5.39 -2.84
C GLY A 125 17.54 -5.09 -4.21
N LEU A 126 18.19 -4.25 -5.01
CA LEU A 126 17.72 -3.92 -6.35
C LEU A 126 17.80 -5.13 -7.29
N ASP A 127 18.88 -5.93 -7.21
CA ASP A 127 19.03 -7.18 -7.95
C ASP A 127 17.94 -8.20 -7.55
N PHE A 128 17.63 -8.27 -6.26
CA PHE A 128 16.55 -9.13 -5.77
C PHE A 128 15.19 -8.67 -6.33
N PHE A 129 14.88 -7.39 -6.25
CA PHE A 129 13.65 -6.83 -6.81
C PHE A 129 13.56 -7.09 -8.32
N GLN A 130 14.64 -6.84 -9.06
CA GLN A 130 14.73 -7.12 -10.49
C GLN A 130 14.43 -8.59 -10.80
N ARG A 131 14.99 -9.56 -10.07
CA ARG A 131 14.67 -10.98 -10.25
C ARG A 131 13.19 -11.26 -9.99
N LEU A 132 12.63 -10.70 -8.92
CA LEU A 132 11.23 -10.94 -8.55
C LEU A 132 10.23 -10.43 -9.58
N ILE A 133 10.45 -9.25 -10.17
CA ILE A 133 9.54 -8.71 -11.19
C ILE A 133 9.60 -9.49 -12.50
N HIS A 134 10.66 -10.24 -12.75
CA HIS A 134 10.82 -11.09 -13.94
C HIS A 134 10.32 -12.52 -13.74
N THR A 135 9.84 -12.90 -12.54
CA THR A 135 9.28 -14.25 -12.30
C THR A 135 7.97 -14.48 -13.04
N ASP A 136 7.22 -13.43 -13.37
CA ASP A 136 6.01 -13.49 -14.17
C ASP A 136 6.17 -12.62 -15.44
N PRO A 137 6.51 -13.23 -16.58
CA PRO A 137 6.69 -12.50 -17.83
C PRO A 137 5.45 -11.69 -18.27
N ASN A 138 4.25 -12.16 -17.93
CA ASN A 138 3.00 -11.47 -18.29
C ASN A 138 2.76 -10.19 -17.48
N ARG A 139 3.48 -10.02 -16.37
CA ARG A 139 3.34 -8.88 -15.46
C ARG A 139 4.59 -8.00 -15.38
N VAL A 140 5.66 -8.34 -16.12
CA VAL A 140 6.90 -7.54 -16.11
C VAL A 140 6.64 -6.11 -16.55
N GLU A 141 5.80 -5.92 -17.56
CA GLU A 141 5.44 -4.61 -18.11
C GLU A 141 4.45 -3.81 -17.26
N GLN A 142 3.90 -4.41 -16.21
CA GLN A 142 3.04 -3.67 -15.30
C GLN A 142 3.86 -2.66 -14.49
N ARG A 143 3.21 -1.56 -14.11
CA ARG A 143 3.86 -0.46 -13.36
C ARG A 143 4.59 -0.97 -12.13
N LYS A 144 5.88 -0.65 -12.03
CA LYS A 144 6.72 -0.90 -10.87
C LYS A 144 7.00 0.42 -10.16
N THR A 145 7.21 0.36 -8.85
CA THR A 145 7.50 1.54 -8.04
C THR A 145 8.65 1.21 -7.07
N ILE A 146 9.64 2.10 -7.02
CA ILE A 146 10.71 2.05 -6.03
C ILE A 146 10.53 3.25 -5.12
N ILE A 147 10.45 3.01 -3.82
CA ILE A 147 10.19 4.03 -2.80
C ILE A 147 11.41 4.12 -1.89
N PHE A 148 12.02 5.30 -1.86
CA PHE A 148 13.07 5.64 -0.92
C PHE A 148 12.43 6.16 0.37
N TYR A 149 12.76 5.50 1.46
CA TYR A 149 12.16 5.72 2.78
C TYR A 149 13.21 5.61 3.89
N GLY A 150 12.77 5.71 5.14
CA GLY A 150 13.62 5.52 6.31
C GLY A 150 13.27 6.49 7.42
N GLY A 151 14.23 6.86 8.26
CA GLY A 151 14.10 7.99 9.16
C GLY A 151 13.90 9.27 8.34
N GLU A 152 15.00 9.77 7.75
CA GLU A 152 14.97 10.81 6.73
C GLU A 152 15.95 10.43 5.60
N PRO A 153 15.49 10.13 4.38
CA PRO A 153 16.36 9.68 3.27
C PRO A 153 17.51 10.63 2.96
N PHE A 154 17.32 11.93 3.12
CA PHE A 154 18.35 12.94 2.86
C PHE A 154 19.51 12.92 3.87
N HIS A 155 19.43 12.20 4.98
CA HIS A 155 20.60 11.88 5.81
C HIS A 155 21.59 10.95 5.08
N ASN A 156 21.11 10.16 4.12
CA ASN A 156 21.96 9.33 3.25
C ASN A 156 21.85 9.80 1.79
N LYS A 157 21.95 11.13 1.58
CA LYS A 157 21.80 11.78 0.27
C LYS A 157 22.72 11.17 -0.79
N LYS A 158 23.96 10.85 -0.42
CA LYS A 158 24.93 10.25 -1.35
C LYS A 158 24.41 8.93 -1.92
N LEU A 159 23.86 8.07 -1.05
CA LEU A 159 23.27 6.82 -1.51
C LEU A 159 21.99 7.07 -2.31
N LEU A 160 21.12 7.98 -1.85
CA LEU A 160 19.87 8.31 -2.55
C LEU A 160 20.14 8.68 -4.01
N PHE A 161 21.09 9.57 -4.26
CA PHE A 161 21.41 10.03 -5.62
C PHE A 161 22.06 8.93 -6.45
N SER A 162 23.05 8.22 -5.89
CA SER A 162 23.67 7.08 -6.58
C SER A 162 22.67 5.96 -6.91
N ALA A 163 21.67 5.77 -6.05
CA ALA A 163 20.59 4.78 -6.27
C ALA A 163 19.67 5.19 -7.42
N ILE A 164 19.31 6.47 -7.49
CA ILE A 164 18.52 7.03 -8.60
C ILE A 164 19.27 6.85 -9.92
N ASP A 165 20.54 7.23 -9.98
CA ASP A 165 21.37 7.07 -11.19
C ASP A 165 21.46 5.61 -11.63
N GLU A 166 21.66 4.67 -10.70
CA GLU A 166 21.72 3.24 -11.01
C GLU A 166 20.38 2.71 -11.53
N ILE A 167 19.24 3.13 -10.94
CA ILE A 167 17.92 2.73 -11.44
C ILE A 167 17.70 3.28 -12.85
N GLN A 168 18.03 4.54 -13.13
CA GLN A 168 17.92 5.12 -14.46
C GLN A 168 18.78 4.35 -15.49
N LYS A 169 20.00 4.00 -15.11
CA LYS A 169 20.88 3.17 -15.93
C LYS A 169 20.26 1.81 -16.24
N ARG A 170 19.68 1.13 -15.23
CA ARG A 170 19.01 -0.17 -15.44
C ARG A 170 17.75 -0.06 -16.29
N LYS A 171 17.01 1.03 -16.22
CA LYS A 171 15.89 1.32 -17.14
C LYS A 171 16.37 1.44 -18.58
N ILE A 172 17.46 2.17 -18.81
CA ILE A 172 18.07 2.32 -20.16
C ILE A 172 18.57 0.98 -20.69
N GLN A 173 19.13 0.13 -19.83
CA GLN A 173 19.64 -1.20 -20.19
C GLN A 173 18.53 -2.25 -20.36
N GLY A 174 17.26 -1.93 -20.11
CA GLY A 174 16.15 -2.86 -20.16
C GLY A 174 16.11 -3.88 -19.01
N LEU A 175 16.91 -3.67 -17.97
CA LEU A 175 16.94 -4.53 -16.77
C LEU A 175 15.79 -4.22 -15.82
N LEU A 176 15.24 -3.03 -15.89
CA LEU A 176 14.00 -2.60 -15.24
C LEU A 176 13.05 -2.06 -16.30
N PRO A 177 11.73 -2.24 -16.14
CA PRO A 177 10.75 -1.64 -17.04
C PRO A 177 10.92 -0.12 -17.13
N PRO A 178 10.92 0.50 -18.32
CA PRO A 178 11.14 1.93 -18.49
C PRO A 178 10.13 2.80 -17.73
N GLN A 179 8.89 2.28 -17.53
CA GLN A 179 7.84 2.94 -16.75
C GLN A 179 7.99 2.78 -15.22
N THR A 180 9.08 2.17 -14.73
CA THR A 180 9.35 2.08 -13.28
C THR A 180 9.40 3.47 -12.68
N LYS A 181 8.52 3.73 -11.73
CA LYS A 181 8.45 5.00 -11.00
C LYS A 181 9.37 4.99 -9.80
N MET A 182 9.93 6.15 -9.49
CA MET A 182 10.69 6.36 -8.27
C MET A 182 10.01 7.42 -7.41
N LEU A 183 10.00 7.20 -6.10
CA LEU A 183 9.37 8.10 -5.15
C LEU A 183 10.26 8.23 -3.92
N VAL A 184 10.39 9.43 -3.39
CA VAL A 184 11.05 9.69 -2.12
C VAL A 184 10.04 10.25 -1.12
N VAL A 185 9.99 9.65 0.08
CA VAL A 185 9.17 10.15 1.20
C VAL A 185 10.11 10.86 2.16
N THR A 186 9.92 12.16 2.35
CA THR A 186 10.84 13.03 3.12
C THR A 186 10.06 14.01 3.99
N ASN A 187 10.69 14.45 5.08
CA ASN A 187 10.20 15.58 5.85
C ASN A 187 10.54 16.94 5.20
N GLY A 188 11.38 16.94 4.16
CA GLY A 188 11.73 18.11 3.35
C GLY A 188 12.76 19.06 3.96
N THR A 189 13.11 18.92 5.24
CA THR A 189 13.91 19.92 5.96
C THR A 189 15.41 19.90 5.62
N LEU A 190 15.90 18.83 4.98
CA LEU A 190 17.30 18.68 4.57
C LEU A 190 17.55 18.90 3.07
N MET A 191 16.49 19.23 2.33
CA MET A 191 16.57 19.48 0.89
C MET A 191 16.97 20.93 0.61
N ASN A 192 17.69 21.13 -0.49
CA ASN A 192 17.98 22.42 -1.07
C ASN A 192 17.56 22.47 -2.55
N ASP A 193 17.69 23.64 -3.18
CA ASP A 193 17.25 23.84 -4.57
C ASP A 193 17.94 22.90 -5.56
N ASN A 194 19.22 22.61 -5.38
CA ASN A 194 19.95 21.67 -6.25
C ASN A 194 19.41 20.25 -6.12
N ASP A 195 18.98 19.85 -4.91
CA ASP A 195 18.37 18.55 -4.67
C ASP A 195 17.03 18.44 -5.40
N ILE A 196 16.21 19.51 -5.32
CA ILE A 196 14.91 19.58 -6.01
C ILE A 196 15.12 19.50 -7.53
N GLU A 197 16.08 20.22 -8.06
CA GLU A 197 16.41 20.19 -9.48
C GLU A 197 16.89 18.81 -9.93
N PHE A 198 17.76 18.15 -9.15
CA PHE A 198 18.20 16.78 -9.42
C PHE A 198 17.04 15.80 -9.47
N LEU A 199 16.14 15.84 -8.46
CA LEU A 199 14.98 14.96 -8.39
C LEU A 199 14.03 15.20 -9.56
N LYS A 200 13.77 16.46 -9.91
CA LYS A 200 12.93 16.84 -11.05
C LYS A 200 13.49 16.32 -12.37
N ASN A 201 14.80 16.51 -12.59
CA ASN A 201 15.48 16.06 -13.83
C ASN A 201 15.47 14.53 -13.98
N ASN A 202 15.30 13.78 -12.89
CA ASN A 202 15.21 12.33 -12.87
C ASN A 202 13.76 11.79 -12.79
N ASP A 203 12.74 12.63 -12.93
CA ASP A 203 11.31 12.26 -12.82
C ASP A 203 10.98 11.56 -11.50
N ILE A 204 11.51 12.07 -10.39
CA ILE A 204 11.25 11.54 -9.04
C ILE A 204 10.01 12.20 -8.44
N THR A 205 9.06 11.39 -8.00
CA THR A 205 7.92 11.89 -7.22
C THR A 205 8.37 12.16 -5.79
N ILE A 206 8.09 13.37 -5.28
CA ILE A 206 8.39 13.73 -3.90
C ILE A 206 7.08 13.68 -3.10
N THR A 207 7.09 12.93 -2.01
CA THR A 207 6.01 12.91 -1.02
C THR A 207 6.51 13.59 0.25
N PHE A 208 5.98 14.77 0.54
CA PHE A 208 6.27 15.48 1.77
C PHE A 208 5.42 14.94 2.92
N SER A 209 6.08 14.63 4.04
CA SER A 209 5.40 14.29 5.28
C SER A 209 5.01 15.58 6.00
N LEU A 210 3.76 15.97 5.91
CA LEU A 210 3.18 17.16 6.56
C LEU A 210 1.92 16.77 7.32
N ASP A 211 1.72 17.35 8.51
CA ASP A 211 0.55 17.07 9.35
C ASP A 211 -0.52 18.15 9.23
N GLY A 212 -0.30 19.18 8.41
CA GLY A 212 -1.19 20.32 8.21
C GLY A 212 -0.52 21.64 8.58
N ASP A 213 -1.25 22.51 9.29
CA ASP A 213 -0.78 23.82 9.74
C ASP A 213 0.13 23.72 10.98
N GLU A 214 0.53 24.87 11.54
CA GLU A 214 1.39 24.97 12.73
C GLU A 214 0.82 24.19 13.93
N HIS A 215 -0.50 24.21 14.12
CA HIS A 215 -1.16 23.52 15.24
C HIS A 215 -1.09 21.99 15.06
N ALA A 216 -1.27 21.51 13.85
CA ALA A 216 -1.16 20.08 13.54
C ALA A 216 0.30 19.61 13.65
N SER A 217 1.26 20.48 13.31
CA SER A 217 2.70 20.17 13.29
C SER A 217 3.38 20.17 14.67
N ILE A 218 2.67 20.49 15.76
CA ILE A 218 3.20 20.54 17.16
C ILE A 218 3.85 19.21 17.62
N ASN A 219 3.53 18.10 16.99
CA ASN A 219 4.11 16.80 17.28
C ASN A 219 5.36 16.49 16.43
N ARG A 220 5.71 17.38 15.49
CA ARG A 220 6.90 17.28 14.66
C ARG A 220 7.96 18.21 15.20
N VAL A 221 8.87 17.68 15.94
CA VAL A 221 9.93 18.45 16.59
C VAL A 221 11.29 18.02 16.04
N PHE A 222 12.22 18.96 15.94
CA PHE A 222 13.61 18.62 15.66
C PHE A 222 14.25 17.87 16.84
N VAL A 223 15.31 17.14 16.58
CA VAL A 223 16.06 16.40 17.62
C VAL A 223 16.59 17.36 18.69
N ASP A 224 16.83 18.63 18.38
CA ASP A 224 17.25 19.69 19.32
C ASP A 224 16.07 20.31 20.09
N GLY A 225 14.85 19.83 19.88
CA GLY A 225 13.64 20.28 20.56
C GLY A 225 12.92 21.49 19.94
N LYS A 226 13.43 22.03 18.84
CA LYS A 226 12.72 23.11 18.10
C LYS A 226 11.50 22.55 17.38
N THR A 227 10.44 23.34 17.30
CA THR A 227 9.28 23.03 16.47
C THR A 227 9.56 23.33 15.00
N LEU A 228 8.88 22.64 14.09
CA LEU A 228 8.82 23.02 12.69
C LEU A 228 7.90 24.25 12.57
N GLU A 229 8.48 25.38 12.19
CA GLU A 229 7.76 26.60 11.81
C GLU A 229 7.44 26.58 10.32
#